data_8e4396ffa51d4f109e1fdea4e1645629
#
_entry.id   8e4396ffa51d4f109e1fdea4e1645629
#
_cell.length_a   1.000
_cell.length_b   1.000
_cell.length_c   1.000
_cell.angle_alpha   90.00
_cell.angle_beta   90.00
_cell.angle_gamma   90.00
#
_symmetry.space_group_name_H-M   'P 1'
#
loop_
_entity.id
_entity.type
_entity.pdbx_description
1 polymer ?
#
loop_
_entity_poly.entity_id
_entity_poly.type
_entity_poly.pdbx_seq_one_letter_code
_entity_poly.pdbx_strand_id
1 'polypeptide(L)'
;MASSQEYHDYVLELLAGVDGIRTRKMMGEYIVYLDDVVVGGIYDDELLLKPFECLDSLFPDAQRRLPYEGSKTMMVVVDSEDPTFLADVFESLRVK
;
A
#
# COMPACT_ATOMS: atom_id res chain seq x y z
N MET A 1 4.25 11.06 -11.82
CA MET A 1 5.02 10.11 -12.62
C MET A 1 4.54 8.69 -12.38
N ALA A 2 4.69 7.84 -13.38
CA ALA A 2 4.26 6.46 -13.24
C ALA A 2 5.24 5.67 -12.38
N SER A 3 4.73 4.66 -11.67
CA SER A 3 5.57 3.74 -10.92
C SER A 3 6.22 2.73 -11.87
N SER A 4 7.43 2.32 -11.57
CA SER A 4 8.13 1.34 -12.37
C SER A 4 7.62 -0.08 -12.07
N GLN A 5 7.68 -0.96 -13.07
CA GLN A 5 7.34 -2.36 -12.85
C GLN A 5 8.32 -3.01 -11.88
N GLU A 6 9.57 -2.58 -11.89
CA GLU A 6 10.56 -3.11 -10.97
C GLU A 6 10.16 -2.85 -9.51
N TYR A 7 9.70 -1.64 -9.22
CA TYR A 7 9.26 -1.32 -7.86
C TYR A 7 8.00 -2.11 -7.50
N HIS A 8 7.06 -2.25 -8.43
CA HIS A 8 5.86 -3.06 -8.24
C HIS A 8 6.24 -4.51 -7.89
N ASP A 9 7.15 -5.10 -8.66
CA ASP A 9 7.55 -6.48 -8.42
C ASP A 9 8.28 -6.62 -7.08
N TYR A 10 9.06 -5.63 -6.71
CA TYR A 10 9.74 -5.61 -5.42
C TYR A 10 8.73 -5.58 -4.27
N VAL A 11 7.70 -4.75 -4.37
CA VAL A 11 6.66 -4.68 -3.34
C VAL A 11 5.92 -6.01 -3.23
N LEU A 12 5.57 -6.63 -4.35
CA LEU A 12 4.90 -7.93 -4.32
C LEU A 12 5.78 -8.99 -3.67
N GLU A 13 7.08 -8.92 -3.87
CA GLU A 13 8.00 -9.83 -3.22
C GLU A 13 7.99 -9.64 -1.69
N LEU A 14 7.95 -8.38 -1.24
CA LEU A 14 7.84 -8.09 0.19
C LEU A 14 6.54 -8.62 0.76
N LEU A 15 5.48 -8.66 -0.03
CA LEU A 15 4.15 -9.09 0.41
C LEU A 15 3.87 -10.56 0.11
N ALA A 16 4.89 -11.32 -0.28
CA ALA A 16 4.70 -12.73 -0.69
C ALA A 16 4.11 -13.60 0.42
N GLY A 17 4.32 -13.23 1.69
CA GLY A 17 3.75 -13.97 2.82
C GLY A 17 2.32 -13.58 3.17
N VAL A 18 1.72 -12.66 2.43
CA VAL A 18 0.36 -12.21 2.70
C VAL A 18 -0.57 -12.79 1.64
N ASP A 19 -1.53 -13.60 2.08
CA ASP A 19 -2.51 -14.19 1.16
C ASP A 19 -3.53 -13.13 0.73
N GLY A 20 -4.04 -13.30 -0.48
CA GLY A 20 -5.12 -12.44 -0.97
C GLY A 20 -4.68 -11.12 -1.57
N ILE A 21 -3.38 -10.92 -1.74
CA ILE A 21 -2.87 -9.70 -2.37
C ILE A 21 -3.02 -9.82 -3.89
N ARG A 22 -3.61 -8.78 -4.49
CA ARG A 22 -3.66 -8.64 -5.94
C ARG A 22 -3.36 -7.19 -6.29
N THR A 23 -2.91 -6.97 -7.50
CA THR A 23 -2.68 -5.64 -8.01
C THR A 23 -3.34 -5.49 -9.37
N ARG A 24 -3.64 -4.25 -9.71
CA ARG A 24 -4.19 -3.92 -11.03
C ARG A 24 -3.52 -2.65 -11.51
N LYS A 25 -2.94 -2.71 -12.70
CA LYS A 25 -2.33 -1.54 -13.31
C LYS A 25 -3.41 -0.59 -13.81
N MET A 26 -3.26 0.68 -13.50
CA MET A 26 -4.21 1.70 -13.92
C MET A 26 -3.48 3.02 -14.14
N MET A 27 -3.50 3.52 -15.37
CA MET A 27 -2.92 4.82 -15.72
C MET A 27 -1.46 4.97 -15.28
N GLY A 28 -0.68 3.88 -15.40
CA GLY A 28 0.73 3.89 -15.05
C GLY A 28 1.03 3.64 -13.58
N GLU A 29 0.00 3.54 -12.76
CA GLU A 29 0.16 3.22 -11.35
C GLU A 29 -0.47 1.85 -11.07
N TYR A 30 -0.41 1.41 -9.81
CA TYR A 30 -0.95 0.10 -9.44
C TYR A 30 -1.87 0.25 -8.25
N ILE A 31 -3.04 -0.39 -8.34
CA ILE A 31 -3.98 -0.46 -7.22
C ILE A 31 -3.72 -1.78 -6.49
N VAL A 32 -3.63 -1.73 -5.16
CA VAL A 32 -3.38 -2.92 -4.34
C VAL A 32 -4.68 -3.35 -3.66
N TYR A 33 -5.01 -4.63 -3.83
CA TYR A 33 -6.21 -5.24 -3.26
C TYR A 33 -5.79 -6.28 -2.22
N LEU A 34 -6.56 -6.36 -1.15
CA LEU A 34 -6.46 -7.43 -0.16
C LEU A 34 -7.84 -8.06 -0.05
N ASP A 35 -7.95 -9.35 -0.42
CA ASP A 35 -9.22 -10.07 -0.43
C ASP A 35 -10.30 -9.32 -1.24
N ASP A 36 -9.89 -8.82 -2.41
CA ASP A 36 -10.73 -8.09 -3.35
C ASP A 36 -11.19 -6.72 -2.87
N VAL A 37 -10.61 -6.22 -1.79
CA VAL A 37 -10.91 -4.87 -1.28
C VAL A 37 -9.70 -3.97 -1.53
N VAL A 38 -9.93 -2.79 -2.08
CA VAL A 38 -8.86 -1.83 -2.31
C VAL A 38 -8.33 -1.35 -0.96
N VAL A 39 -7.05 -1.59 -0.70
CA VAL A 39 -6.42 -1.14 0.55
C VAL A 39 -5.41 -0.03 0.32
N GLY A 40 -4.97 0.14 -0.92
CA GLY A 40 -4.00 1.18 -1.22
C GLY A 40 -3.52 1.06 -2.65
N GLY A 41 -2.29 1.47 -2.89
CA GLY A 41 -1.71 1.39 -4.21
C GLY A 41 -0.24 1.73 -4.21
N ILE A 42 0.36 1.59 -5.37
CA ILE A 42 1.76 1.98 -5.61
C ILE A 42 1.71 3.18 -6.53
N TYR A 43 2.15 4.33 -6.00
CA TYR A 43 2.09 5.61 -6.71
C TYR A 43 3.47 6.26 -6.66
N ASP A 44 4.01 6.61 -7.81
CA ASP A 44 5.29 7.30 -7.93
C ASP A 44 6.40 6.57 -7.15
N ASP A 45 6.44 5.24 -7.32
CA ASP A 45 7.39 4.34 -6.65
C ASP A 45 7.31 4.41 -5.12
N GLU A 46 6.09 4.55 -4.60
CA GLU A 46 5.83 4.48 -3.16
C GLU A 46 4.60 3.63 -2.89
N LEU A 47 4.64 2.85 -1.83
CA LEU A 47 3.49 2.09 -1.38
C LEU A 47 2.68 2.96 -0.44
N LEU A 48 1.43 3.25 -0.83
CA LEU A 48 0.52 4.05 -0.03
C LEU A 48 -0.66 3.19 0.37
N LEU A 49 -1.10 3.33 1.61
CA LEU A 49 -2.30 2.65 2.11
C LEU A 49 -3.36 3.68 2.47
N LYS A 50 -4.62 3.30 2.32
CA LYS A 50 -5.73 4.15 2.74
C LYS A 50 -5.61 4.43 4.24
N PRO A 51 -6.14 5.58 4.72
CA PRO A 51 -5.99 5.97 6.12
C PRO A 51 -6.92 5.20 7.05
N PHE A 52 -6.71 3.89 7.19
CA PHE A 52 -7.46 3.06 8.13
C PHE A 52 -7.04 3.40 9.55
N GLU A 53 -7.98 3.30 10.49
CA GLU A 53 -7.71 3.63 11.89
C GLU A 53 -6.57 2.80 12.48
N CYS A 54 -6.50 1.51 12.14
CA CYS A 54 -5.44 0.65 12.67
C CYS A 54 -4.05 1.13 12.31
N LEU A 55 -3.93 1.91 11.23
CA LEU A 55 -2.63 2.42 10.82
C LEU A 55 -2.14 3.56 11.70
N ASP A 56 -3.02 4.23 12.41
CA ASP A 56 -2.62 5.30 13.32
C ASP A 56 -1.74 4.77 14.44
N SER A 57 -2.00 3.55 14.90
CA SER A 57 -1.18 2.90 15.91
C SER A 57 0.11 2.31 15.35
N LEU A 58 0.02 1.75 14.14
CA LEU A 58 1.17 1.11 13.51
C LEU A 58 2.16 2.11 12.93
N PHE A 59 1.65 3.25 12.48
CA PHE A 59 2.45 4.29 11.85
C PHE A 59 2.12 5.66 12.44
N PRO A 60 2.41 5.88 13.73
CA PRO A 60 2.03 7.15 14.37
C PRO A 60 2.72 8.36 13.77
N ASP A 61 3.93 8.18 13.24
CA ASP A 61 4.71 9.27 12.67
C ASP A 61 4.85 9.17 11.16
N ALA A 62 4.03 8.34 10.51
CA ALA A 62 4.14 8.15 9.07
C ALA A 62 3.75 9.40 8.31
N GLN A 63 4.45 9.64 7.23
CA GLN A 63 4.08 10.69 6.32
C GLN A 63 2.77 10.33 5.63
N ARG A 64 2.02 11.37 5.28
CA ARG A 64 0.80 11.19 4.49
C ARG A 64 0.96 11.96 3.21
N ARG A 65 0.41 11.43 2.14
CA ARG A 65 0.60 11.99 0.81
C ARG A 65 -0.62 11.76 -0.04
N LEU A 66 -0.91 12.71 -0.93
CA LEU A 66 -1.96 12.48 -1.93
C LEU A 66 -1.42 11.49 -2.97
N PRO A 67 -2.20 10.46 -3.32
CA PRO A 67 -1.74 9.47 -4.29
C PRO A 67 -1.57 10.03 -5.70
N TYR A 68 -2.34 11.07 -6.01
CA TYR A 68 -2.24 11.74 -7.30
C TYR A 68 -2.81 13.14 -7.16
N GLU A 69 -2.47 14.00 -8.11
CA GLU A 69 -2.98 15.37 -8.10
C GLU A 69 -4.50 15.34 -8.27
N GLY A 70 -5.19 16.11 -7.45
CA GLY A 70 -6.64 16.15 -7.47
C GLY A 70 -7.32 15.18 -6.52
N SER A 71 -6.58 14.26 -5.93
CA SER A 71 -7.14 13.39 -4.92
C SER A 71 -7.54 14.18 -3.68
N LYS A 72 -8.61 13.76 -3.01
CA LYS A 72 -9.09 14.42 -1.81
C LYS A 72 -8.69 13.70 -0.53
N THR A 73 -8.13 12.51 -0.64
CA THR A 73 -7.80 11.68 0.51
C THR A 73 -6.30 11.51 0.63
N MET A 74 -5.76 11.94 1.77
CA MET A 74 -4.35 11.70 2.08
C MET A 74 -4.16 10.23 2.43
N MET A 75 -3.14 9.61 1.88
CA MET A 75 -2.84 8.20 2.14
C MET A 75 -1.56 8.08 2.95
N VAL A 76 -1.45 6.99 3.69
CA VAL A 76 -0.30 6.74 4.57
C VAL A 76 0.84 6.15 3.76
N VAL A 77 2.01 6.78 3.84
CA VAL A 77 3.21 6.28 3.16
C VAL A 77 3.77 5.12 3.98
N VAL A 78 3.91 3.96 3.36
CA VAL A 78 4.49 2.78 3.99
C VAL A 78 5.93 2.67 3.55
N ASP A 79 6.84 2.98 4.46
CA ASP A 79 8.27 3.04 4.18
C ASP A 79 9.00 1.95 4.96
N SER A 80 8.56 0.71 4.78
CA SER A 80 9.18 -0.43 5.45
C SER A 80 9.59 -1.47 4.42
N GLU A 81 10.75 -2.07 4.63
CA GLU A 81 11.24 -3.16 3.81
C GLU A 81 11.23 -4.49 4.57
N ASP A 82 10.61 -4.53 5.74
CA ASP A 82 10.54 -5.73 6.57
C ASP A 82 9.29 -6.52 6.21
N PRO A 83 9.43 -7.71 5.55
CA PRO A 83 8.27 -8.49 5.16
C PRO A 83 7.41 -8.93 6.35
N THR A 84 8.01 -9.20 7.49
CA THR A 84 7.26 -9.60 8.69
C THR A 84 6.38 -8.49 9.18
N PHE A 85 6.92 -7.28 9.24
CA PHE A 85 6.15 -6.11 9.66
C PHE A 85 5.02 -5.81 8.68
N LEU A 86 5.31 -5.90 7.38
CA LEU A 86 4.28 -5.67 6.36
C LEU A 86 3.18 -6.71 6.42
N ALA A 87 3.53 -7.97 6.71
CA ALA A 87 2.51 -9.00 6.89
C ALA A 87 1.59 -8.66 8.04
N ASP A 88 2.14 -8.19 9.16
CA ASP A 88 1.34 -7.77 10.31
C ASP A 88 0.43 -6.60 9.96
N VAL A 89 0.94 -5.63 9.22
CA VAL A 89 0.15 -4.47 8.79
C VAL A 89 -1.03 -4.92 7.94
N PHE A 90 -0.80 -5.78 6.96
CA PHE A 90 -1.87 -6.22 6.08
C PHE A 90 -2.87 -7.13 6.79
N GLU A 91 -2.42 -7.96 7.74
CA GLU A 91 -3.35 -8.74 8.55
C GLU A 91 -4.25 -7.85 9.39
N SER A 92 -3.74 -6.72 9.87
CA SER A 92 -4.57 -5.75 10.59
C SER A 92 -5.69 -5.20 9.72
N LEU A 93 -5.43 -5.05 8.43
CA LEU A 93 -6.45 -4.56 7.50
C LEU A 93 -7.50 -5.63 7.22
N ARG A 94 -7.14 -6.91 7.35
CA ARG A 94 -8.03 -8.02 7.07
C ARG A 94 -9.09 -8.21 8.16
N VAL A 95 -8.82 -7.76 9.36
CA VAL A 95 -9.68 -7.97 10.53
C VAL A 95 -10.87 -7.01 10.54
N LYS A 96 -11.29 -6.50 9.46
CA LYS A 96 -12.40 -5.55 9.40
C LYS A 96 -13.75 -6.23 9.39
#